data_da2c51b9ac72e74ecaf014c7d30e3b31
#
_entry.id   da2c51b9ac72e74ecaf014c7d30e3b31
#
_cell.length_a   1.000
_cell.length_b   1.000
_cell.length_c   1.000
_cell.angle_alpha   90.00
_cell.angle_beta   90.00
_cell.angle_gamma   90.00
#
_symmetry.space_group_name_H-M   'P 1'
#
loop_
_entity.id
_entity.type
_entity.pdbx_description
1 polymer ?
#
loop_
_entity_poly.entity_id
_entity_poly.type
_entity_poly.pdbx_seq_one_letter_code
_entity_poly.pdbx_strand_id
1 'polypeptide(L)'
;MINCKLRTMDQERRTAEYFLSLIKKSRRGKFKLYIGMSAGVGKTYRMLQEAHTLLRSGIDVKIGFIETHNRTETHALLEGLPVVPRKKLFYKGKELEEMDIQAVISLRPEVVIVDELAHTNIEGSKNEKRWQDVWQILDAGINVISAVNIQHIESLNDEIKNITGITVTERIPDSVVDQADEVVNIDLTADELIARLKEGKIYQAEKIAAALTNFFQSDHILQLRELALKEVASQVNRKVETEVIKSNTLKHERFLACISSNEKSAKTVIKKTARLAGYYHSKWYVLYVQTPGENADKIALNIQRHLINNYKLATELGAEIIKVQNNTVVREILKQVEEKKITTVCIGKPRITIWKILTAADIFNGLVKRLSSEKVDLVILG
;
A
#
# COMPACT_ATOMS: atom_id res chain seq x y z
N MET A 1 8.44 40.54 -21.37
CA MET A 1 7.04 40.55 -20.90
C MET A 1 6.31 39.21 -21.04
N ILE A 2 6.63 38.35 -22.00
CA ILE A 2 5.94 37.07 -22.24
C ILE A 2 6.28 36.04 -21.13
N ASN A 3 7.51 35.99 -20.63
CA ASN A 3 7.96 35.05 -19.59
C ASN A 3 7.35 35.33 -18.18
N CYS A 4 6.91 36.55 -17.90
CA CYS A 4 6.28 36.89 -16.63
C CYS A 4 4.81 36.45 -16.58
N LYS A 5 4.09 36.57 -17.73
CA LYS A 5 2.70 36.12 -17.86
C LYS A 5 2.57 34.58 -17.78
N LEU A 6 3.51 33.85 -18.37
CA LEU A 6 3.52 32.36 -18.29
C LEU A 6 3.75 31.85 -16.86
N ARG A 7 4.65 32.51 -16.09
CA ARG A 7 4.87 32.16 -14.68
C ARG A 7 3.66 32.44 -13.78
N THR A 8 2.97 33.56 -14.01
CA THR A 8 1.75 33.87 -13.23
C THR A 8 0.59 32.92 -13.56
N MET A 9 0.38 32.57 -14.82
CA MET A 9 -0.66 31.59 -15.23
C MET A 9 -0.39 30.19 -14.67
N ASP A 10 0.87 29.76 -14.61
CA ASP A 10 1.23 28.44 -14.05
C ASP A 10 1.07 28.43 -12.52
N GLN A 11 1.31 29.55 -11.87
CA GLN A 11 1.12 29.73 -10.43
C GLN A 11 -0.38 29.81 -10.06
N GLU A 12 -1.19 30.51 -10.85
CA GLU A 12 -2.65 30.56 -10.71
C GLU A 12 -3.29 29.19 -10.96
N ARG A 13 -2.82 28.43 -11.97
CA ARG A 13 -3.29 27.08 -12.26
C ARG A 13 -2.98 26.11 -11.10
N ARG A 14 -1.78 26.17 -10.54
CA ARG A 14 -1.39 25.37 -9.35
C ARG A 14 -2.23 25.74 -8.13
N THR A 15 -2.57 27.02 -7.97
CA THR A 15 -3.42 27.47 -6.87
C THR A 15 -4.86 26.97 -7.02
N ALA A 16 -5.39 27.01 -8.25
CA ALA A 16 -6.73 26.48 -8.57
C ALA A 16 -6.80 24.95 -8.39
N GLU A 17 -5.79 24.20 -8.86
CA GLU A 17 -5.70 22.75 -8.68
C GLU A 17 -5.57 22.36 -7.18
N TYR A 18 -4.79 23.11 -6.42
CA TYR A 18 -4.69 22.94 -4.97
C TYR A 18 -6.04 23.20 -4.28
N PHE A 19 -6.70 24.31 -4.64
CA PHE A 19 -8.01 24.67 -4.09
C PHE A 19 -9.09 23.63 -4.45
N LEU A 20 -9.10 23.14 -5.70
CA LEU A 20 -9.96 22.02 -6.12
C LEU A 20 -9.67 20.74 -5.34
N SER A 21 -8.41 20.47 -5.03
CA SER A 21 -8.04 19.32 -4.20
C SER A 21 -8.57 19.44 -2.76
N LEU A 22 -8.55 20.64 -2.19
CA LEU A 22 -9.12 20.92 -0.87
C LEU A 22 -10.65 20.78 -0.86
N ILE A 23 -11.34 21.29 -1.91
CA ILE A 23 -12.79 21.15 -2.06
C ILE A 23 -13.18 19.68 -2.19
N LYS A 24 -12.46 18.93 -3.03
CA LYS A 24 -12.67 17.48 -3.17
C LYS A 24 -12.45 16.74 -1.85
N LYS A 25 -11.38 17.06 -1.12
CA LYS A 25 -11.05 16.45 0.17
C LYS A 25 -12.10 16.77 1.25
N SER A 26 -12.72 17.96 1.22
CA SER A 26 -13.80 18.33 2.14
C SER A 26 -15.15 17.64 1.83
N ARG A 27 -15.35 17.17 0.60
CA ARG A 27 -16.55 16.45 0.16
C ARG A 27 -16.42 14.95 0.19
N ARG A 28 -15.20 14.42 0.33
CA ARG A 28 -14.93 12.98 0.41
C ARG A 28 -15.35 12.44 1.76
N GLY A 29 -15.94 11.25 1.77
CA GLY A 29 -16.23 10.49 2.99
C GLY A 29 -14.95 10.16 3.76
N LYS A 30 -15.10 9.91 5.06
CA LYS A 30 -14.02 9.51 5.96
C LYS A 30 -13.77 8.02 5.86
N PHE A 31 -12.50 7.64 5.88
CA PHE A 31 -12.08 6.25 5.79
C PHE A 31 -11.44 5.79 7.11
N LYS A 32 -12.10 4.82 7.77
CA LYS A 32 -11.60 4.14 8.96
C LYS A 32 -11.19 2.71 8.61
N LEU A 33 -9.96 2.35 8.95
CA LEU A 33 -9.37 1.06 8.63
C LEU A 33 -8.98 0.28 9.88
N TYR A 34 -9.56 -0.91 10.05
CA TYR A 34 -9.16 -1.88 11.06
C TYR A 34 -8.03 -2.76 10.52
N ILE A 35 -6.88 -2.74 11.17
CA ILE A 35 -5.72 -3.58 10.81
C ILE A 35 -5.55 -4.66 11.88
N GLY A 36 -5.16 -5.85 11.47
CA GLY A 36 -4.76 -6.92 12.38
C GLY A 36 -3.69 -7.80 11.77
N MET A 37 -2.93 -8.47 12.62
CA MET A 37 -1.83 -9.34 12.20
C MET A 37 -2.30 -10.53 11.36
N SER A 38 -3.53 -11.03 11.56
CA SER A 38 -4.07 -12.21 10.86
C SER A 38 -5.60 -12.29 10.91
N ALA A 39 -6.16 -13.32 10.28
CA ALA A 39 -7.54 -13.74 10.51
C ALA A 39 -7.75 -14.17 11.97
N GLY A 40 -8.94 -13.98 12.51
CA GLY A 40 -9.32 -14.42 13.86
C GLY A 40 -9.03 -13.43 14.99
N VAL A 41 -8.32 -12.33 14.76
CA VAL A 41 -8.06 -11.32 15.81
C VAL A 41 -9.30 -10.54 16.23
N GLY A 42 -10.39 -10.58 15.45
CA GLY A 42 -11.68 -9.95 15.83
C GLY A 42 -12.00 -8.63 15.12
N LYS A 43 -11.35 -8.31 13.99
CA LYS A 43 -11.63 -7.08 13.22
C LYS A 43 -13.10 -6.93 12.84
N THR A 44 -13.66 -7.92 12.16
CA THR A 44 -15.07 -7.94 11.73
C THR A 44 -16.02 -7.80 12.93
N TYR A 45 -15.73 -8.49 14.02
CA TYR A 45 -16.49 -8.40 15.27
C TYR A 45 -16.53 -6.96 15.81
N ARG A 46 -15.37 -6.30 15.88
CA ARG A 46 -15.27 -4.90 16.33
C ARG A 46 -15.96 -3.91 15.40
N MET A 47 -15.83 -4.09 14.09
CA MET A 47 -16.55 -3.26 13.11
C MET A 47 -18.07 -3.35 13.30
N LEU A 48 -18.61 -4.56 13.53
CA LEU A 48 -20.03 -4.75 13.76
C LEU A 48 -20.50 -4.16 15.09
N GLN A 49 -19.71 -4.28 16.17
CA GLN A 49 -20.00 -3.59 17.44
C GLN A 49 -20.03 -2.07 17.26
N GLU A 50 -19.10 -1.51 16.50
CA GLU A 50 -19.11 -0.09 16.18
C GLU A 50 -20.32 0.30 15.34
N ALA A 51 -20.69 -0.50 14.33
CA ALA A 51 -21.88 -0.29 13.52
C ALA A 51 -23.15 -0.19 14.40
N HIS A 52 -23.32 -1.08 15.37
CA HIS A 52 -24.42 -1.00 16.32
C HIS A 52 -24.37 0.27 17.18
N THR A 53 -23.19 0.69 17.59
CA THR A 53 -23.02 1.90 18.39
C THR A 53 -23.40 3.14 17.59
N LEU A 54 -22.95 3.23 16.34
CA LEU A 54 -23.33 4.30 15.41
C LEU A 54 -24.82 4.32 15.13
N LEU A 55 -25.41 3.17 14.84
CA LEU A 55 -26.85 3.05 14.58
C LEU A 55 -27.68 3.52 15.79
N ARG A 56 -27.29 3.10 17.01
CA ARG A 56 -27.96 3.58 18.25
C ARG A 56 -27.80 5.08 18.47
N SER A 57 -26.74 5.68 17.94
CA SER A 57 -26.53 7.12 17.98
C SER A 57 -27.29 7.89 16.88
N GLY A 58 -28.14 7.20 16.10
CA GLY A 58 -28.94 7.80 15.05
C GLY A 58 -28.25 8.00 13.71
N ILE A 59 -27.04 7.44 13.53
CA ILE A 59 -26.31 7.48 12.26
C ILE A 59 -26.88 6.42 11.31
N ASP A 60 -27.11 6.79 10.04
CA ASP A 60 -27.53 5.84 9.01
C ASP A 60 -26.35 4.94 8.60
N VAL A 61 -26.26 3.77 9.24
CA VAL A 61 -25.25 2.75 8.96
C VAL A 61 -25.82 1.63 8.14
N LYS A 62 -25.11 1.20 7.10
CA LYS A 62 -25.47 0.01 6.32
C LYS A 62 -24.28 -0.94 6.18
N ILE A 63 -24.58 -2.22 6.11
CA ILE A 63 -23.60 -3.24 5.76
C ILE A 63 -23.54 -3.33 4.23
N GLY A 64 -22.42 -2.92 3.64
CA GLY A 64 -22.17 -3.07 2.20
C GLY A 64 -21.68 -4.47 1.85
N PHE A 65 -20.67 -4.96 2.62
CA PHE A 65 -20.17 -6.32 2.50
C PHE A 65 -19.53 -6.78 3.81
N ILE A 66 -19.94 -7.95 4.28
CA ILE A 66 -19.32 -8.65 5.43
C ILE A 66 -19.27 -10.13 5.13
N GLU A 67 -18.12 -10.76 5.45
CA GLU A 67 -17.99 -12.20 5.41
C GLU A 67 -17.78 -12.74 6.84
N THR A 68 -18.76 -13.48 7.34
CA THR A 68 -18.72 -14.02 8.71
C THR A 68 -17.96 -15.34 8.82
N HIS A 69 -17.69 -16.00 7.68
CA HIS A 69 -17.03 -17.31 7.61
C HIS A 69 -17.71 -18.35 8.53
N ASN A 70 -19.02 -18.32 8.67
CA ASN A 70 -19.83 -19.17 9.54
C ASN A 70 -19.47 -19.07 11.04
N ARG A 71 -18.89 -17.95 11.48
CA ARG A 71 -18.60 -17.71 12.90
C ARG A 71 -19.87 -17.23 13.60
N THR A 72 -20.44 -18.07 14.45
CA THR A 72 -21.73 -17.83 15.12
C THR A 72 -21.78 -16.51 15.88
N GLU A 73 -20.72 -16.18 16.64
CA GLU A 73 -20.63 -14.93 17.41
C GLU A 73 -20.63 -13.69 16.51
N THR A 74 -19.94 -13.74 15.38
CA THR A 74 -19.89 -12.63 14.41
C THR A 74 -21.18 -12.53 13.62
N HIS A 75 -21.78 -13.67 13.27
CA HIS A 75 -23.04 -13.72 12.55
C HIS A 75 -24.19 -13.13 13.39
N ALA A 76 -24.22 -13.42 14.69
CA ALA A 76 -25.24 -12.86 15.60
C ALA A 76 -25.20 -11.32 15.64
N LEU A 77 -24.04 -10.70 15.43
CA LEU A 77 -23.91 -9.24 15.38
C LEU A 77 -24.47 -8.61 14.08
N LEU A 78 -24.85 -9.38 13.08
CA LEU A 78 -25.54 -8.85 11.90
C LEU A 78 -27.02 -8.57 12.20
N GLU A 79 -27.59 -9.20 13.21
CA GLU A 79 -28.99 -9.00 13.58
C GLU A 79 -29.24 -7.53 13.95
N GLY A 80 -30.27 -6.94 13.34
CA GLY A 80 -30.63 -5.54 13.56
C GLY A 80 -29.82 -4.51 12.79
N LEU A 81 -28.80 -4.90 12.02
CA LEU A 81 -28.05 -4.01 11.13
C LEU A 81 -28.66 -4.04 9.70
N PRO A 82 -28.95 -2.89 9.09
CA PRO A 82 -29.43 -2.84 7.71
C PRO A 82 -28.35 -3.31 6.73
N VAL A 83 -28.66 -4.30 5.89
CA VAL A 83 -27.74 -4.88 4.91
C VAL A 83 -28.15 -4.45 3.50
N VAL A 84 -27.21 -3.98 2.70
CA VAL A 84 -27.42 -3.74 1.28
C VAL A 84 -27.37 -5.10 0.55
N PRO A 85 -28.41 -5.45 -0.24
CA PRO A 85 -28.40 -6.71 -0.98
C PRO A 85 -27.19 -6.83 -1.87
N ARG A 86 -26.59 -8.02 -1.88
CA ARG A 86 -25.45 -8.32 -2.74
C ARG A 86 -25.88 -8.45 -4.20
N LYS A 87 -25.00 -8.05 -5.11
CA LYS A 87 -25.19 -8.28 -6.55
C LYS A 87 -24.81 -9.71 -6.89
N LYS A 88 -25.68 -10.41 -7.62
CA LYS A 88 -25.43 -11.75 -8.12
C LYS A 88 -24.77 -11.67 -9.48
N LEU A 89 -23.67 -12.39 -9.65
CA LEU A 89 -22.89 -12.49 -10.87
C LEU A 89 -22.74 -13.96 -11.27
N PHE A 90 -22.91 -14.24 -12.55
CA PHE A 90 -22.76 -15.60 -13.06
C PHE A 90 -21.35 -15.78 -13.64
N TYR A 91 -20.54 -16.62 -13.00
CA TYR A 91 -19.16 -16.85 -13.40
C TYR A 91 -18.85 -18.35 -13.43
N LYS A 92 -18.33 -18.84 -14.57
CA LYS A 92 -17.96 -20.25 -14.78
C LYS A 92 -19.02 -21.26 -14.34
N GLY A 93 -20.31 -20.97 -14.65
CA GLY A 93 -21.42 -21.86 -14.33
C GLY A 93 -21.92 -21.82 -12.88
N LYS A 94 -21.41 -20.87 -12.07
CA LYS A 94 -21.87 -20.68 -10.68
C LYS A 94 -22.36 -19.25 -10.48
N GLU A 95 -23.43 -19.12 -9.70
CA GLU A 95 -23.88 -17.83 -9.20
C GLU A 95 -23.01 -17.47 -7.98
N LEU A 96 -22.37 -16.30 -8.03
CA LEU A 96 -21.53 -15.77 -6.98
C LEU A 96 -22.04 -14.39 -6.57
N GLU A 97 -21.76 -13.99 -5.35
CA GLU A 97 -22.27 -12.73 -4.79
C GLU A 97 -21.13 -11.74 -4.56
N GLU A 98 -21.35 -10.49 -4.97
CA GLU A 98 -20.45 -9.38 -4.75
C GLU A 98 -21.17 -8.18 -4.14
N MET A 99 -20.40 -7.23 -3.59
CA MET A 99 -20.94 -5.97 -3.11
C MET A 99 -21.59 -5.20 -4.27
N ASP A 100 -22.83 -4.75 -4.08
CA ASP A 100 -23.48 -3.84 -5.01
C ASP A 100 -23.10 -2.39 -4.72
N ILE A 101 -21.99 -1.94 -5.30
CA ILE A 101 -21.50 -0.58 -5.13
C ILE A 101 -22.51 0.49 -5.62
N GLN A 102 -23.29 0.18 -6.68
CA GLN A 102 -24.28 1.13 -7.19
C GLN A 102 -25.45 1.28 -6.23
N ALA A 103 -25.91 0.20 -5.63
CA ALA A 103 -26.94 0.23 -4.58
C ALA A 103 -26.43 1.02 -3.35
N VAL A 104 -25.20 0.79 -2.89
CA VAL A 104 -24.58 1.55 -1.79
C VAL A 104 -24.58 3.05 -2.08
N ILE A 105 -24.08 3.45 -3.27
CA ILE A 105 -23.98 4.87 -3.65
C ILE A 105 -25.38 5.50 -3.81
N SER A 106 -26.34 4.76 -4.34
CA SER A 106 -27.71 5.25 -4.55
C SER A 106 -28.46 5.45 -3.22
N LEU A 107 -28.26 4.56 -2.25
CA LEU A 107 -28.84 4.64 -0.91
C LEU A 107 -28.26 5.77 -0.06
N ARG A 108 -27.03 6.19 -0.36
CA ARG A 108 -26.31 7.26 0.33
C ARG A 108 -26.31 7.18 1.86
N PRO A 109 -25.96 6.05 2.48
CA PRO A 109 -25.86 5.98 3.92
C PRO A 109 -24.78 6.95 4.43
N GLU A 110 -24.87 7.35 5.71
CA GLU A 110 -23.81 8.14 6.33
C GLU A 110 -22.53 7.32 6.51
N VAL A 111 -22.67 6.03 6.84
CA VAL A 111 -21.55 5.08 7.03
C VAL A 111 -21.89 3.75 6.36
N VAL A 112 -20.92 3.17 5.67
CA VAL A 112 -21.01 1.80 5.15
C VAL A 112 -19.86 0.94 5.69
N ILE A 113 -20.19 -0.29 6.07
CA ILE A 113 -19.22 -1.29 6.52
C ILE A 113 -18.87 -2.19 5.34
N VAL A 114 -17.57 -2.26 5.04
CA VAL A 114 -17.03 -3.09 3.93
C VAL A 114 -15.85 -3.89 4.43
N ASP A 115 -16.03 -5.20 4.62
CA ASP A 115 -14.96 -6.12 5.02
C ASP A 115 -14.14 -6.63 3.82
N GLU A 116 -13.05 -7.32 4.09
CA GLU A 116 -12.16 -7.94 3.10
C GLU A 116 -11.63 -6.96 2.04
N LEU A 117 -11.02 -5.85 2.49
CA LEU A 117 -10.53 -4.76 1.62
C LEU A 117 -9.61 -5.22 0.48
N ALA A 118 -8.85 -6.30 0.67
CA ALA A 118 -7.91 -6.85 -0.31
C ALA A 118 -8.54 -7.78 -1.36
N HIS A 119 -9.83 -8.07 -1.22
CA HIS A 119 -10.54 -9.00 -2.10
C HIS A 119 -10.41 -8.62 -3.57
N THR A 120 -10.24 -9.63 -4.42
CA THR A 120 -10.32 -9.49 -5.87
C THR A 120 -11.74 -9.77 -6.32
N ASN A 121 -12.43 -8.73 -6.79
CA ASN A 121 -13.81 -8.83 -7.23
C ASN A 121 -13.96 -9.84 -8.37
N ILE A 122 -15.15 -10.43 -8.49
CA ILE A 122 -15.47 -11.40 -9.54
C ILE A 122 -15.37 -10.72 -10.91
N GLU A 123 -14.86 -11.44 -11.90
CA GLU A 123 -14.80 -10.97 -13.29
C GLU A 123 -16.19 -10.54 -13.78
N GLY A 124 -16.28 -9.35 -14.38
CA GLY A 124 -17.55 -8.69 -14.72
C GLY A 124 -18.03 -7.67 -13.67
N SER A 125 -17.33 -7.55 -12.54
CA SER A 125 -17.49 -6.43 -11.62
C SER A 125 -16.97 -5.13 -12.24
N LYS A 126 -17.47 -3.98 -11.76
CA LYS A 126 -17.04 -2.66 -12.24
C LYS A 126 -15.55 -2.40 -11.99
N ASN A 127 -15.06 -2.77 -10.83
CA ASN A 127 -13.68 -2.65 -10.43
C ASN A 127 -13.06 -4.02 -10.19
N GLU A 128 -11.76 -4.14 -10.41
CA GLU A 128 -11.02 -5.39 -10.20
C GLU A 128 -10.85 -5.72 -8.70
N LYS A 129 -10.75 -4.69 -7.86
CA LYS A 129 -10.45 -4.82 -6.43
C LYS A 129 -11.44 -4.09 -5.55
N ARG A 130 -11.76 -4.67 -4.40
CA ARG A 130 -12.70 -4.09 -3.43
C ARG A 130 -12.23 -2.75 -2.88
N TRP A 131 -10.93 -2.53 -2.69
CA TRP A 131 -10.44 -1.23 -2.27
C TRP A 131 -10.76 -0.11 -3.29
N GLN A 132 -10.87 -0.43 -4.58
CA GLN A 132 -11.28 0.52 -5.61
C GLN A 132 -12.78 0.87 -5.47
N ASP A 133 -13.61 -0.11 -5.08
CA ASP A 133 -15.02 0.14 -4.75
C ASP A 133 -15.13 1.08 -3.55
N VAL A 134 -14.34 0.83 -2.51
CA VAL A 134 -14.26 1.70 -1.33
C VAL A 134 -13.88 3.13 -1.71
N TRP A 135 -12.94 3.32 -2.65
CA TRP A 135 -12.58 4.65 -3.17
C TRP A 135 -13.78 5.36 -3.79
N GLN A 136 -14.55 4.67 -4.62
CA GLN A 136 -15.74 5.27 -5.26
C GLN A 136 -16.81 5.65 -4.25
N ILE A 137 -16.99 4.85 -3.20
CA ILE A 137 -17.92 5.13 -2.11
C ILE A 137 -17.47 6.38 -1.34
N LEU A 138 -16.19 6.48 -1.01
CA LEU A 138 -15.61 7.66 -0.35
C LEU A 138 -15.74 8.92 -1.23
N ASP A 139 -15.49 8.81 -2.53
CA ASP A 139 -15.61 9.92 -3.47
C ASP A 139 -17.07 10.39 -3.65
N ALA A 140 -18.05 9.48 -3.40
CA ALA A 140 -19.46 9.82 -3.32
C ALA A 140 -19.85 10.54 -1.99
N GLY A 141 -18.90 10.75 -1.08
CA GLY A 141 -19.11 11.43 0.20
C GLY A 141 -19.61 10.53 1.33
N ILE A 142 -19.60 9.22 1.15
CA ILE A 142 -20.04 8.22 2.14
C ILE A 142 -18.85 7.77 2.98
N ASN A 143 -18.99 7.75 4.30
CA ASN A 143 -17.93 7.27 5.19
C ASN A 143 -17.83 5.73 5.12
N VAL A 144 -16.62 5.22 5.17
CA VAL A 144 -16.38 3.77 5.09
C VAL A 144 -15.60 3.29 6.29
N ILE A 145 -16.04 2.20 6.89
CA ILE A 145 -15.29 1.41 7.86
C ILE A 145 -14.95 0.08 7.20
N SER A 146 -13.66 -0.26 7.15
CA SER A 146 -13.18 -1.48 6.49
C SER A 146 -12.10 -2.18 7.30
N ALA A 147 -11.72 -3.39 6.88
CA ALA A 147 -10.69 -4.17 7.56
C ALA A 147 -9.71 -4.83 6.59
N VAL A 148 -8.48 -4.99 7.07
CA VAL A 148 -7.40 -5.70 6.35
C VAL A 148 -6.47 -6.41 7.31
N ASN A 149 -5.91 -7.54 6.88
CA ASN A 149 -4.75 -8.14 7.55
C ASN A 149 -3.46 -7.59 6.95
N ILE A 150 -2.42 -7.45 7.77
CA ILE A 150 -1.12 -6.93 7.31
C ILE A 150 -0.52 -7.72 6.15
N GLN A 151 -0.84 -9.03 6.04
CA GLN A 151 -0.36 -9.90 4.97
C GLN A 151 -0.81 -9.46 3.57
N HIS A 152 -1.84 -8.63 3.49
CA HIS A 152 -2.36 -8.10 2.24
C HIS A 152 -1.74 -6.75 1.84
N ILE A 153 -0.86 -6.16 2.65
CA ILE A 153 -0.17 -4.91 2.33
C ILE A 153 1.02 -5.21 1.41
N GLU A 154 1.08 -4.55 0.25
CA GLU A 154 2.02 -4.90 -0.83
C GLU A 154 3.49 -4.84 -0.37
N SER A 155 3.90 -3.78 0.36
CA SER A 155 5.29 -3.64 0.81
C SER A 155 5.73 -4.70 1.82
N LEU A 156 4.80 -5.26 2.61
CA LEU A 156 5.08 -6.25 3.64
C LEU A 156 5.07 -7.69 3.14
N ASN A 157 4.59 -7.94 1.92
CA ASN A 157 4.36 -9.29 1.41
C ASN A 157 5.59 -10.20 1.41
N ASP A 158 6.77 -9.68 1.01
CA ASP A 158 7.99 -10.48 0.97
C ASP A 158 8.48 -10.84 2.39
N GLU A 159 8.32 -9.93 3.36
CA GLU A 159 8.69 -10.17 4.76
C GLU A 159 7.76 -11.20 5.39
N ILE A 160 6.46 -11.08 5.15
CA ILE A 160 5.46 -12.05 5.62
C ILE A 160 5.68 -13.43 5.00
N LYS A 161 6.05 -13.49 3.71
CA LYS A 161 6.44 -14.74 3.06
C LYS A 161 7.68 -15.36 3.71
N ASN A 162 8.67 -14.56 4.11
CA ASN A 162 9.85 -15.06 4.80
C ASN A 162 9.53 -15.60 6.20
N ILE A 163 8.57 -14.98 6.90
CA ILE A 163 8.12 -15.41 8.22
C ILE A 163 7.29 -16.70 8.12
N THR A 164 6.28 -16.69 7.25
CA THR A 164 5.23 -17.74 7.25
C THR A 164 5.41 -18.80 6.18
N GLY A 165 6.29 -18.61 5.22
CA GLY A 165 6.42 -19.45 4.02
C GLY A 165 5.28 -19.30 3.01
N ILE A 166 4.23 -18.50 3.31
CA ILE A 166 3.01 -18.39 2.50
C ILE A 166 3.09 -17.17 1.59
N THR A 167 2.77 -17.37 0.32
CA THR A 167 2.63 -16.26 -0.65
C THR A 167 1.17 -15.82 -0.71
N VAL A 168 0.91 -14.57 -0.35
CA VAL A 168 -0.43 -13.96 -0.46
C VAL A 168 -0.57 -13.29 -1.82
N THR A 169 -1.62 -13.61 -2.54
CA THR A 169 -1.91 -13.09 -3.89
C THR A 169 -2.81 -11.87 -3.86
N GLU A 170 -3.78 -11.83 -2.96
CA GLU A 170 -4.67 -10.69 -2.78
C GLU A 170 -3.95 -9.61 -1.98
N ARG A 171 -3.79 -8.43 -2.56
CA ARG A 171 -3.00 -7.34 -1.98
C ARG A 171 -3.66 -5.99 -2.21
N ILE A 172 -3.36 -5.06 -1.30
CA ILE A 172 -3.67 -3.65 -1.43
C ILE A 172 -2.38 -2.85 -1.55
N PRO A 173 -2.35 -1.79 -2.37
CA PRO A 173 -1.26 -0.82 -2.36
C PRO A 173 -1.11 -0.14 -1.00
N ASP A 174 0.10 0.21 -0.62
CA ASP A 174 0.36 0.94 0.64
C ASP A 174 -0.39 2.26 0.72
N SER A 175 -0.58 2.92 -0.43
CA SER A 175 -1.37 4.16 -0.54
C SER A 175 -2.81 4.03 -0.04
N VAL A 176 -3.35 2.82 0.00
CA VAL A 176 -4.70 2.56 0.56
C VAL A 176 -4.69 2.75 2.08
N VAL A 177 -3.67 2.25 2.75
CA VAL A 177 -3.50 2.44 4.21
C VAL A 177 -3.18 3.91 4.50
N ASP A 178 -2.33 4.54 3.68
CA ASP A 178 -1.93 5.94 3.82
C ASP A 178 -3.09 6.93 3.74
N GLN A 179 -4.13 6.60 2.98
CA GLN A 179 -5.30 7.44 2.80
C GLN A 179 -6.38 7.24 3.87
N ALA A 180 -6.21 6.27 4.78
CA ALA A 180 -7.16 6.09 5.87
C ALA A 180 -7.13 7.30 6.82
N ASP A 181 -8.29 7.87 7.12
CA ASP A 181 -8.42 8.97 8.10
C ASP A 181 -8.18 8.48 9.54
N GLU A 182 -8.54 7.23 9.82
CA GLU A 182 -8.32 6.58 11.11
C GLU A 182 -7.85 5.14 10.89
N VAL A 183 -6.80 4.73 11.61
CA VAL A 183 -6.32 3.34 11.61
C VAL A 183 -6.40 2.79 13.02
N VAL A 184 -7.05 1.65 13.17
CA VAL A 184 -7.26 0.97 14.45
C VAL A 184 -6.59 -0.39 14.40
N ASN A 185 -5.65 -0.65 15.32
CA ASN A 185 -5.06 -1.97 15.49
C ASN A 185 -5.98 -2.88 16.31
N ILE A 186 -6.29 -4.05 15.78
CA ILE A 186 -6.92 -5.12 16.56
C ILE A 186 -5.87 -6.16 16.86
N ASP A 187 -5.54 -6.27 18.13
CA ASP A 187 -4.44 -7.07 18.63
C ASP A 187 -4.93 -8.17 19.59
N LEU A 188 -4.25 -9.30 19.54
CA LEU A 188 -4.35 -10.40 20.47
C LEU A 188 -2.97 -10.95 20.78
N THR A 189 -2.81 -11.58 21.93
CA THR A 189 -1.61 -12.36 22.22
C THR A 189 -1.55 -13.63 21.35
N ALA A 190 -0.35 -14.17 21.15
CA ALA A 190 -0.19 -15.41 20.38
C ALA A 190 -1.00 -16.56 21.00
N ASP A 191 -0.98 -16.66 22.33
CA ASP A 191 -1.70 -17.72 23.05
C ASP A 191 -3.22 -17.60 22.88
N GLU A 192 -3.77 -16.39 22.96
CA GLU A 192 -5.21 -16.15 22.73
C GLU A 192 -5.62 -16.48 21.30
N LEU A 193 -4.80 -16.13 20.32
CA LEU A 193 -5.10 -16.42 18.92
C LEU A 193 -5.04 -17.93 18.64
N ILE A 194 -4.04 -18.63 19.20
CA ILE A 194 -3.92 -20.09 19.10
C ILE A 194 -5.07 -20.80 19.82
N ALA A 195 -5.48 -20.31 20.98
CA ALA A 195 -6.64 -20.85 21.70
C ALA A 195 -7.92 -20.72 20.86
N ARG A 196 -8.20 -19.53 20.29
CA ARG A 196 -9.34 -19.32 19.37
C ARG A 196 -9.31 -20.23 18.15
N LEU A 197 -8.11 -20.51 17.60
CA LEU A 197 -7.96 -21.44 16.49
C LEU A 197 -8.34 -22.87 16.91
N LYS A 198 -7.81 -23.33 18.05
CA LYS A 198 -8.11 -24.67 18.60
C LYS A 198 -9.60 -24.85 18.94
N GLU A 199 -10.27 -23.80 19.38
CA GLU A 199 -11.70 -23.76 19.64
C GLU A 199 -12.59 -23.73 18.38
N GLY A 200 -11.98 -23.75 17.18
CA GLY A 200 -12.73 -23.67 15.90
C GLY A 200 -13.31 -22.31 15.58
N LYS A 201 -12.93 -21.25 16.31
CA LYS A 201 -13.46 -19.88 16.13
C LYS A 201 -12.87 -19.15 14.90
N ILE A 202 -11.81 -19.71 14.27
CA ILE A 202 -11.14 -19.10 13.12
C ILE A 202 -11.38 -19.93 11.87
N TYR A 203 -11.13 -21.24 11.95
CA TYR A 203 -11.27 -22.20 10.85
C TYR A 203 -12.08 -23.40 11.30
N GLN A 204 -12.66 -24.12 10.34
CA GLN A 204 -13.32 -25.40 10.58
C GLN A 204 -12.31 -26.47 11.03
N ALA A 205 -12.77 -27.48 11.76
CA ALA A 205 -11.94 -28.48 12.44
C ALA A 205 -10.88 -29.12 11.53
N GLU A 206 -11.23 -29.39 10.27
CA GLU A 206 -10.37 -30.07 9.28
C GLU A 206 -9.12 -29.24 8.93
N LYS A 207 -9.21 -27.91 9.07
CA LYS A 207 -8.13 -26.96 8.72
C LYS A 207 -7.25 -26.58 9.90
N ILE A 208 -7.67 -26.88 11.15
CA ILE A 208 -6.98 -26.42 12.36
C ILE A 208 -5.57 -27.01 12.44
N ALA A 209 -5.41 -28.32 12.24
CA ALA A 209 -4.12 -29.00 12.35
C ALA A 209 -3.10 -28.42 11.35
N ALA A 210 -3.49 -28.25 10.09
CA ALA A 210 -2.63 -27.65 9.07
C ALA A 210 -2.32 -26.17 9.35
N ALA A 211 -3.25 -25.43 9.92
CA ALA A 211 -3.03 -24.02 10.29
C ALA A 211 -2.02 -23.90 11.44
N LEU A 212 -2.09 -24.74 12.45
CA LEU A 212 -1.17 -24.74 13.58
C LEU A 212 0.28 -25.14 13.19
N THR A 213 0.42 -26.04 12.22
CA THR A 213 1.76 -26.46 11.76
C THR A 213 2.42 -25.47 10.81
N ASN A 214 1.65 -24.58 10.16
CA ASN A 214 2.15 -23.65 9.15
C ASN A 214 2.12 -22.20 9.66
N PHE A 215 0.97 -21.54 9.50
CA PHE A 215 0.85 -20.10 9.75
C PHE A 215 0.79 -19.74 11.23
N PHE A 216 0.03 -20.49 12.04
CA PHE A 216 -0.28 -20.17 13.44
C PHE A 216 0.75 -20.73 14.43
N GLN A 217 2.04 -20.61 14.10
CA GLN A 217 3.14 -20.87 15.04
C GLN A 217 3.36 -19.62 15.90
N SER A 218 3.69 -19.82 17.18
CA SER A 218 3.86 -18.72 18.15
C SER A 218 4.85 -17.66 17.66
N ASP A 219 6.00 -18.10 17.14
CA ASP A 219 7.04 -17.20 16.64
C ASP A 219 6.60 -16.42 15.40
N HIS A 220 5.85 -17.04 14.49
CA HIS A 220 5.26 -16.36 13.33
C HIS A 220 4.26 -15.30 13.78
N ILE A 221 3.37 -15.64 14.71
CA ILE A 221 2.35 -14.72 15.24
C ILE A 221 3.01 -13.51 15.89
N LEU A 222 4.06 -13.71 16.70
CA LEU A 222 4.79 -12.62 17.36
C LEU A 222 5.42 -11.66 16.32
N GLN A 223 6.06 -12.20 15.27
CA GLN A 223 6.64 -11.38 14.21
C GLN A 223 5.58 -10.63 13.40
N LEU A 224 4.46 -11.29 13.06
CA LEU A 224 3.35 -10.64 12.37
C LEU A 224 2.70 -9.55 13.23
N ARG A 225 2.59 -9.78 14.54
CA ARG A 225 2.11 -8.80 15.51
C ARG A 225 3.02 -7.57 15.56
N GLU A 226 4.33 -7.77 15.61
CA GLU A 226 5.32 -6.70 15.58
C GLU A 226 5.18 -5.87 14.28
N LEU A 227 5.03 -6.52 13.13
CA LEU A 227 4.80 -5.82 11.86
C LEU A 227 3.50 -5.01 11.86
N ALA A 228 2.41 -5.57 12.40
CA ALA A 228 1.14 -4.84 12.49
C ALA A 228 1.25 -3.59 13.37
N LEU A 229 1.91 -3.72 14.52
CA LEU A 229 2.13 -2.59 15.42
C LEU A 229 3.03 -1.52 14.79
N LYS A 230 4.09 -1.91 14.09
CA LYS A 230 4.97 -0.98 13.37
C LYS A 230 4.21 -0.23 12.27
N GLU A 231 3.37 -0.92 11.52
CA GLU A 231 2.58 -0.28 10.45
C GLU A 231 1.60 0.75 11.03
N VAL A 232 0.87 0.40 12.08
CA VAL A 232 -0.07 1.32 12.73
C VAL A 232 0.67 2.52 13.36
N ALA A 233 1.81 2.29 14.03
CA ALA A 233 2.62 3.37 14.58
C ALA A 233 3.12 4.32 13.49
N SER A 234 3.55 3.78 12.33
CA SER A 234 3.93 4.57 11.17
C SER A 234 2.78 5.48 10.69
N GLN A 235 1.54 4.96 10.64
CA GLN A 235 0.36 5.74 10.26
C GLN A 235 0.05 6.88 11.25
N VAL A 236 0.18 6.61 12.55
CA VAL A 236 0.00 7.64 13.59
C VAL A 236 1.05 8.75 13.43
N ASN A 237 2.31 8.40 13.24
CA ASN A 237 3.39 9.36 13.05
C ASN A 237 3.15 10.24 11.81
N ARG A 238 2.70 9.66 10.70
CA ARG A 238 2.32 10.41 9.48
C ARG A 238 1.29 11.50 9.76
N LYS A 239 0.26 11.17 10.55
CA LYS A 239 -0.80 12.13 10.88
C LYS A 239 -0.28 13.26 11.77
N VAL A 240 0.47 12.91 12.82
CA VAL A 240 1.10 13.90 13.71
C VAL A 240 1.97 14.84 12.90
N GLU A 241 2.81 14.34 12.02
CA GLU A 241 3.66 15.17 11.16
C GLU A 241 2.85 16.04 10.20
N THR A 242 1.80 15.50 9.58
CA THR A 242 0.95 16.27 8.65
C THR A 242 0.21 17.40 9.35
N GLU A 243 -0.17 17.24 10.62
CA GLU A 243 -0.82 18.26 11.43
C GLU A 243 0.18 19.24 12.06
N VAL A 244 1.36 18.79 12.46
CA VAL A 244 2.41 19.58 13.10
C VAL A 244 3.27 20.35 12.09
N ILE A 245 3.51 19.80 10.88
CA ILE A 245 4.36 20.41 9.83
C ILE A 245 3.71 21.64 9.16
N LYS A 246 2.49 22.00 9.49
CA LYS A 246 2.01 23.36 9.17
C LYS A 246 2.78 24.47 9.91
N SER A 247 3.67 24.13 10.83
CA SER A 247 4.37 25.10 11.67
C SER A 247 5.91 25.02 11.73
N ASN A 248 6.60 24.04 11.11
CA ASN A 248 8.07 24.04 11.19
C ASN A 248 8.76 23.39 9.98
N THR A 249 9.77 24.09 9.46
CA THR A 249 10.71 23.73 8.39
C THR A 249 11.64 22.58 8.80
N LEU A 250 11.16 21.35 8.81
CA LEU A 250 12.04 20.18 8.87
C LEU A 250 12.48 19.79 7.45
N LYS A 251 13.77 19.46 7.29
CA LYS A 251 14.32 18.97 6.02
C LYS A 251 13.56 17.72 5.61
N HIS A 252 12.73 17.83 4.57
CA HIS A 252 12.05 16.68 4.02
C HIS A 252 13.05 15.76 3.33
N GLU A 253 13.22 14.55 3.87
CA GLU A 253 13.93 13.49 3.17
C GLU A 253 13.30 13.23 1.80
N ARG A 254 14.12 12.96 0.78
CA ARG A 254 13.66 12.60 -0.57
C ARG A 254 14.51 11.47 -1.08
N PHE A 255 13.86 10.38 -1.47
CA PHE A 255 14.53 9.16 -1.88
C PHE A 255 14.52 8.99 -3.39
N LEU A 256 15.67 8.56 -3.94
CA LEU A 256 15.82 8.17 -5.34
C LEU A 256 16.24 6.71 -5.43
N ALA A 257 15.33 5.84 -5.86
CA ALA A 257 15.61 4.43 -6.15
C ALA A 257 16.18 4.30 -7.56
N CYS A 258 17.47 3.99 -7.68
CA CYS A 258 18.10 3.73 -8.98
C CYS A 258 17.96 2.25 -9.33
N ILE A 259 17.19 1.94 -10.36
CA ILE A 259 16.98 0.57 -10.81
C ILE A 259 17.70 0.27 -12.12
N SER A 260 18.00 -1.01 -12.32
CA SER A 260 18.55 -1.54 -13.57
C SER A 260 17.55 -2.46 -14.26
N SER A 261 17.90 -2.96 -15.43
CA SER A 261 17.14 -3.99 -16.17
C SER A 261 17.10 -5.36 -15.46
N ASN A 262 17.80 -5.54 -14.35
CA ASN A 262 17.75 -6.77 -13.55
C ASN A 262 16.50 -6.82 -12.68
N GLU A 263 15.58 -7.74 -12.98
CA GLU A 263 14.28 -7.87 -12.34
C GLU A 263 14.33 -7.96 -10.81
N LYS A 264 15.07 -8.96 -10.29
CA LYS A 264 15.11 -9.25 -8.85
C LYS A 264 15.72 -8.11 -8.05
N SER A 265 16.81 -7.54 -8.54
CA SER A 265 17.49 -6.40 -7.90
C SER A 265 16.60 -5.16 -7.92
N ALA A 266 15.99 -4.84 -9.06
CA ALA A 266 15.11 -3.68 -9.20
C ALA A 266 13.89 -3.78 -8.26
N LYS A 267 13.22 -4.94 -8.21
CA LYS A 267 12.08 -5.18 -7.32
C LYS A 267 12.45 -5.00 -5.84
N THR A 268 13.62 -5.49 -5.44
CA THR A 268 14.13 -5.34 -4.07
C THR A 268 14.39 -3.88 -3.73
N VAL A 269 15.06 -3.13 -4.62
CA VAL A 269 15.33 -1.70 -4.44
C VAL A 269 14.03 -0.92 -4.31
N ILE A 270 13.07 -1.13 -5.22
CA ILE A 270 11.76 -0.46 -5.20
C ILE A 270 11.06 -0.69 -3.86
N LYS A 271 10.89 -1.95 -3.43
CA LYS A 271 10.16 -2.26 -2.19
C LYS A 271 10.85 -1.70 -0.95
N LYS A 272 12.17 -1.84 -0.84
CA LYS A 272 12.92 -1.32 0.31
C LYS A 272 12.93 0.20 0.34
N THR A 273 13.07 0.87 -0.81
CA THR A 273 12.99 2.34 -0.86
C THR A 273 11.58 2.83 -0.55
N ALA A 274 10.53 2.15 -1.03
CA ALA A 274 9.15 2.46 -0.66
C ALA A 274 8.94 2.43 0.87
N ARG A 275 9.50 1.41 1.55
CA ARG A 275 9.44 1.30 3.02
C ARG A 275 10.20 2.44 3.71
N LEU A 276 11.39 2.81 3.23
CA LEU A 276 12.15 3.95 3.75
C LEU A 276 11.36 5.25 3.53
N ALA A 277 10.91 5.50 2.32
CA ALA A 277 10.12 6.69 2.00
C ALA A 277 8.81 6.74 2.82
N GLY A 278 8.17 5.59 3.03
CA GLY A 278 7.02 5.44 3.92
C GLY A 278 7.36 5.79 5.36
N TYR A 279 8.46 5.28 5.91
CA TYR A 279 8.91 5.58 7.27
C TYR A 279 9.18 7.08 7.48
N TYR A 280 9.83 7.74 6.50
CA TYR A 280 10.13 9.17 6.54
C TYR A 280 9.01 10.07 5.98
N HIS A 281 7.88 9.49 5.58
CA HIS A 281 6.74 10.22 4.96
C HIS A 281 7.15 11.12 3.81
N SER A 282 8.03 10.63 2.98
CA SER A 282 8.75 11.41 2.01
C SER A 282 8.34 11.09 0.59
N LYS A 283 8.40 12.09 -0.30
CA LYS A 283 8.33 11.84 -1.73
C LYS A 283 9.52 11.02 -2.18
N TRP A 284 9.27 10.07 -3.06
CA TRP A 284 10.33 9.25 -3.61
C TRP A 284 10.15 9.00 -5.10
N TYR A 285 11.27 8.70 -5.73
CA TYR A 285 11.38 8.60 -7.18
C TYR A 285 12.05 7.30 -7.54
N VAL A 286 11.68 6.74 -8.70
CA VAL A 286 12.38 5.61 -9.32
C VAL A 286 13.04 6.09 -10.59
N LEU A 287 14.37 6.01 -10.65
CA LEU A 287 15.16 6.36 -11.82
C LEU A 287 15.61 5.10 -12.55
N TYR A 288 15.29 5.04 -13.84
CA TYR A 288 15.88 4.11 -14.79
C TYR A 288 16.62 4.88 -15.87
N VAL A 289 17.94 4.69 -15.97
CA VAL A 289 18.76 5.29 -17.01
C VAL A 289 18.99 4.24 -18.11
N GLN A 290 18.34 4.43 -19.23
CA GLN A 290 18.47 3.57 -20.39
C GLN A 290 19.79 3.89 -21.11
N THR A 291 20.74 2.98 -21.06
CA THR A 291 22.01 3.10 -21.79
C THR A 291 21.84 2.68 -23.27
N PRO A 292 22.76 3.05 -24.19
CA PRO A 292 22.67 2.64 -25.61
C PRO A 292 22.66 1.13 -25.82
N GLY A 293 23.21 0.37 -24.87
CA GLY A 293 23.14 -1.10 -24.89
C GLY A 293 21.78 -1.66 -24.50
N GLU A 294 20.92 -0.85 -23.90
CA GLU A 294 19.58 -1.20 -23.41
C GLU A 294 18.45 -0.55 -24.23
N ASN A 295 18.72 -0.20 -25.49
CA ASN A 295 17.67 0.26 -26.40
C ASN A 295 16.64 -0.85 -26.65
N ALA A 296 15.38 -0.44 -26.91
CA ALA A 296 14.26 -1.35 -27.07
C ALA A 296 14.54 -2.47 -28.11
N ASP A 297 15.28 -2.15 -29.18
CA ASP A 297 15.66 -3.09 -30.23
C ASP A 297 16.76 -4.09 -29.80
N LYS A 298 17.42 -3.85 -28.67
CA LYS A 298 18.55 -4.64 -28.18
C LYS A 298 18.23 -5.43 -26.92
N ILE A 299 17.15 -5.11 -26.24
CA ILE A 299 16.74 -5.79 -25.01
C ILE A 299 15.69 -6.86 -25.33
N ALA A 300 15.88 -8.08 -24.79
CA ALA A 300 14.90 -9.16 -24.93
C ALA A 300 13.52 -8.75 -24.36
N LEU A 301 12.44 -9.22 -25.00
CA LEU A 301 11.06 -8.88 -24.64
C LEU A 301 10.71 -9.18 -23.17
N ASN A 302 11.27 -10.25 -22.60
CA ASN A 302 11.08 -10.57 -21.18
C ASN A 302 11.64 -9.47 -20.27
N ILE A 303 12.81 -8.90 -20.58
CA ILE A 303 13.41 -7.79 -19.81
C ILE A 303 12.54 -6.54 -19.91
N GLN A 304 12.00 -6.24 -21.10
CA GLN A 304 11.08 -5.11 -21.27
C GLN A 304 9.81 -5.29 -20.41
N ARG A 305 9.23 -6.50 -20.39
CA ARG A 305 8.07 -6.82 -19.53
C ARG A 305 8.39 -6.66 -18.06
N HIS A 306 9.57 -7.11 -17.62
CA HIS A 306 10.00 -6.93 -16.22
C HIS A 306 10.17 -5.46 -15.84
N LEU A 307 10.70 -4.63 -16.71
CA LEU A 307 10.80 -3.18 -16.48
C LEU A 307 9.41 -2.54 -16.36
N ILE A 308 8.47 -2.89 -17.23
CA ILE A 308 7.09 -2.40 -17.16
C ILE A 308 6.43 -2.81 -15.84
N ASN A 309 6.59 -4.07 -15.44
CA ASN A 309 6.04 -4.57 -14.16
C ASN A 309 6.67 -3.85 -12.95
N ASN A 310 7.98 -3.56 -12.99
CA ASN A 310 8.65 -2.80 -11.95
C ASN A 310 8.19 -1.34 -11.90
N TYR A 311 7.89 -0.71 -13.04
CA TYR A 311 7.30 0.63 -13.06
C TYR A 311 5.88 0.62 -12.47
N LYS A 312 5.05 -0.36 -12.84
CA LYS A 312 3.71 -0.54 -12.28
C LYS A 312 3.78 -0.69 -10.76
N LEU A 313 4.62 -1.58 -10.27
CA LEU A 313 4.85 -1.78 -8.84
C LEU A 313 5.30 -0.49 -8.15
N ALA A 314 6.26 0.25 -8.72
CA ALA A 314 6.76 1.48 -8.13
C ALA A 314 5.67 2.57 -8.06
N THR A 315 4.83 2.68 -9.09
CA THR A 315 3.69 3.60 -9.11
C THR A 315 2.63 3.21 -8.07
N GLU A 316 2.33 1.92 -7.93
CA GLU A 316 1.41 1.39 -6.91
C GLU A 316 1.91 1.68 -5.48
N LEU A 317 3.23 1.67 -5.28
CA LEU A 317 3.88 2.05 -4.01
C LEU A 317 4.08 3.56 -3.84
N GLY A 318 3.55 4.39 -4.74
CA GLY A 318 3.55 5.85 -4.63
C GLY A 318 4.79 6.56 -5.17
N ALA A 319 5.62 5.91 -6.01
CA ALA A 319 6.77 6.54 -6.65
C ALA A 319 6.42 7.36 -7.89
N GLU A 320 7.16 8.44 -8.11
CA GLU A 320 7.22 9.11 -9.41
C GLU A 320 8.31 8.46 -10.28
N ILE A 321 7.96 8.03 -11.50
CA ILE A 321 8.88 7.32 -12.39
C ILE A 321 9.65 8.31 -13.27
N ILE A 322 10.98 8.18 -13.26
CA ILE A 322 11.90 8.96 -14.11
C ILE A 322 12.61 7.98 -15.05
N LYS A 323 12.27 8.06 -16.33
CA LYS A 323 12.94 7.28 -17.38
C LYS A 323 13.72 8.25 -18.29
N VAL A 324 15.02 8.06 -18.38
CA VAL A 324 15.91 8.89 -19.20
C VAL A 324 16.87 8.03 -20.03
N GLN A 325 17.28 8.56 -21.18
CA GLN A 325 18.33 7.97 -22.00
C GLN A 325 19.64 8.73 -21.79
N ASN A 326 20.67 8.07 -21.33
CA ASN A 326 21.99 8.67 -21.15
C ASN A 326 23.10 7.61 -21.21
N ASN A 327 24.26 8.01 -21.71
CA ASN A 327 25.45 7.13 -21.76
C ASN A 327 26.12 6.99 -20.37
N THR A 328 25.89 7.95 -19.48
CA THR A 328 26.56 8.03 -18.17
C THR A 328 25.52 8.01 -17.04
N VAL A 329 25.34 6.85 -16.43
CA VAL A 329 24.37 6.64 -15.33
C VAL A 329 24.65 7.58 -14.16
N VAL A 330 25.90 7.69 -13.72
CA VAL A 330 26.31 8.55 -12.58
C VAL A 330 25.92 10.01 -12.80
N ARG A 331 26.18 10.54 -14.00
CA ARG A 331 25.84 11.93 -14.33
C ARG A 331 24.34 12.18 -14.24
N GLU A 332 23.53 11.23 -14.68
CA GLU A 332 22.09 11.37 -14.62
C GLU A 332 21.57 11.27 -13.20
N ILE A 333 22.11 10.36 -12.37
CA ILE A 333 21.77 10.28 -10.95
C ILE A 333 22.05 11.63 -10.26
N LEU A 334 23.22 12.21 -10.45
CA LEU A 334 23.58 13.51 -9.85
C LEU A 334 22.68 14.64 -10.33
N LYS A 335 22.34 14.66 -11.60
CA LYS A 335 21.37 15.63 -12.15
C LYS A 335 20.01 15.51 -11.46
N GLN A 336 19.49 14.30 -11.30
CA GLN A 336 18.21 14.08 -10.61
C GLN A 336 18.29 14.41 -9.11
N VAL A 337 19.43 14.17 -8.47
CA VAL A 337 19.70 14.58 -7.08
C VAL A 337 19.53 16.10 -6.93
N GLU A 338 20.12 16.88 -7.83
CA GLU A 338 20.02 18.34 -7.80
C GLU A 338 18.61 18.84 -8.14
N GLU A 339 18.03 18.36 -9.28
CA GLU A 339 16.71 18.80 -9.76
C GLU A 339 15.57 18.48 -8.79
N LYS A 340 15.57 17.29 -8.19
CA LYS A 340 14.53 16.83 -7.28
C LYS A 340 14.87 17.07 -5.81
N LYS A 341 16.05 17.64 -5.51
CA LYS A 341 16.57 17.87 -4.14
C LYS A 341 16.55 16.57 -3.33
N ILE A 342 17.11 15.51 -3.89
CA ILE A 342 17.21 14.19 -3.27
C ILE A 342 18.20 14.27 -2.09
N THR A 343 17.82 13.65 -0.97
CA THR A 343 18.69 13.53 0.22
C THR A 343 19.31 12.14 0.34
N THR A 344 18.63 11.13 -0.21
CA THR A 344 19.07 9.73 -0.11
C THR A 344 18.92 9.01 -1.45
N VAL A 345 20.01 8.47 -1.97
CA VAL A 345 20.06 7.63 -3.17
C VAL A 345 20.10 6.16 -2.76
N CYS A 346 19.15 5.37 -3.25
CA CYS A 346 19.04 3.93 -3.00
C CYS A 346 19.45 3.16 -4.25
N ILE A 347 20.42 2.25 -4.12
CA ILE A 347 20.90 1.39 -5.20
C ILE A 347 20.87 -0.09 -4.79
N GLY A 348 20.77 -0.98 -5.77
CA GLY A 348 20.93 -2.41 -5.55
C GLY A 348 22.40 -2.79 -5.29
N LYS A 349 22.59 -3.95 -4.63
CA LYS A 349 23.93 -4.51 -4.40
C LYS A 349 24.67 -4.69 -5.73
N PRO A 350 25.86 -4.09 -5.91
CA PRO A 350 26.63 -4.27 -7.14
C PRO A 350 27.05 -5.74 -7.29
N ARG A 351 26.85 -6.31 -8.47
CA ARG A 351 27.37 -7.65 -8.80
C ARG A 351 28.84 -7.53 -9.10
N ILE A 352 29.68 -7.85 -8.13
CA ILE A 352 31.14 -7.88 -8.28
C ILE A 352 31.53 -9.19 -8.98
N THR A 353 31.73 -9.15 -10.28
CA THR A 353 32.40 -10.22 -11.01
C THR A 353 33.89 -9.79 -11.12
N ILE A 354 34.80 -10.71 -10.86
CA ILE A 354 36.26 -10.46 -10.76
C ILE A 354 36.79 -9.62 -11.94
N TRP A 355 36.27 -9.78 -13.14
CA TRP A 355 36.64 -9.01 -14.34
C TRP A 355 36.00 -7.63 -14.47
N LYS A 356 34.95 -7.32 -13.67
CA LYS A 356 34.26 -6.01 -13.66
C LYS A 356 34.69 -5.13 -12.48
N ILE A 357 35.63 -5.55 -11.67
CA ILE A 357 36.13 -4.80 -10.52
C ILE A 357 36.66 -3.43 -10.93
N LEU A 358 37.34 -3.34 -12.08
CA LEU A 358 37.95 -2.08 -12.57
C LEU A 358 36.90 -1.05 -13.02
N THR A 359 35.87 -1.45 -13.75
CA THR A 359 34.89 -0.49 -14.30
C THR A 359 33.68 -0.24 -13.37
N ALA A 360 33.23 -1.22 -12.60
CA ALA A 360 32.14 -1.04 -11.63
C ALA A 360 32.60 -0.32 -10.35
N ALA A 361 33.87 -0.52 -9.96
CA ALA A 361 34.47 0.23 -8.86
C ALA A 361 34.60 1.72 -9.20
N ASP A 362 34.93 2.08 -10.44
CA ASP A 362 34.97 3.48 -10.86
C ASP A 362 33.63 4.19 -10.83
N ILE A 363 32.53 3.52 -11.25
CA ILE A 363 31.19 4.09 -11.20
C ILE A 363 30.74 4.25 -9.73
N PHE A 364 30.98 3.23 -8.91
CA PHE A 364 30.60 3.26 -7.51
C PHE A 364 31.40 4.29 -6.72
N ASN A 365 32.72 4.28 -6.86
CA ASN A 365 33.62 5.24 -6.20
C ASN A 365 33.38 6.67 -6.67
N GLY A 366 33.10 6.87 -7.97
CA GLY A 366 32.73 8.15 -8.52
C GLY A 366 31.40 8.67 -7.96
N LEU A 367 30.41 7.79 -7.76
CA LEU A 367 29.13 8.13 -7.16
C LEU A 367 29.30 8.47 -5.66
N VAL A 368 29.96 7.62 -4.89
CA VAL A 368 30.24 7.83 -3.45
C VAL A 368 30.96 9.16 -3.23
N LYS A 369 32.05 9.42 -3.95
CA LYS A 369 32.83 10.66 -3.80
C LYS A 369 31.98 11.92 -4.08
N ARG A 370 31.16 11.90 -5.11
CA ARG A 370 30.34 13.07 -5.49
C ARG A 370 29.13 13.27 -4.58
N LEU A 371 28.42 12.19 -4.21
CA LEU A 371 27.31 12.29 -3.27
C LEU A 371 27.75 12.78 -1.89
N SER A 372 28.93 12.32 -1.41
CA SER A 372 29.49 12.79 -0.14
C SER A 372 29.79 14.29 -0.14
N SER A 373 30.23 14.86 -1.29
CA SER A 373 30.45 16.31 -1.40
C SER A 373 29.15 17.12 -1.35
N GLU A 374 28.03 16.53 -1.75
CA GLU A 374 26.70 17.17 -1.75
C GLU A 374 25.87 16.86 -0.50
N LYS A 375 26.42 16.16 0.48
CA LYS A 375 25.71 15.72 1.70
C LYS A 375 24.47 14.89 1.40
N VAL A 376 24.56 14.00 0.43
CA VAL A 376 23.52 13.06 0.01
C VAL A 376 23.91 11.66 0.44
N ASP A 377 23.02 10.98 1.15
CA ASP A 377 23.24 9.62 1.63
C ASP A 377 23.13 8.59 0.50
N LEU A 378 23.98 7.56 0.55
CA LEU A 378 23.93 6.42 -0.36
C LEU A 378 23.60 5.14 0.41
N VAL A 379 22.45 4.54 0.08
CA VAL A 379 21.97 3.30 0.70
C VAL A 379 22.07 2.15 -0.30
N ILE A 380 22.77 1.09 0.07
CA ILE A 380 22.88 -0.13 -0.72
C ILE A 380 21.87 -1.16 -0.20
N LEU A 381 20.91 -1.50 -1.06
CA LEU A 381 19.83 -2.42 -0.75
C LEU A 381 20.08 -3.77 -1.42
N GLY A 382 20.19 -4.82 -0.65
CA GLY A 382 20.45 -6.17 -1.14
C GLY A 382 19.51 -7.22 -0.59
#